data_4f7ccfcb3b76df811c022779549426c4
#
_entry.id   4f7ccfcb3b76df811c022779549426c4
#
_cell.length_a   1.000
_cell.length_b   1.000
_cell.length_c   1.000
_cell.angle_alpha   90.00
_cell.angle_beta   90.00
_cell.angle_gamma   90.00
#
_symmetry.space_group_name_H-M   'P 1'
#
loop_
_entity.id
_entity.type
_entity.pdbx_description
1 polymer ?
#
loop_
_entity_poly.entity_id
_entity_poly.type
_entity_poly.pdbx_seq_one_letter_code
_entity_poly.pdbx_strand_id
1 'polypeptide(L)'
;MDNLIFCLNATVPIFAIIVLGRWLRSKNFFTKQTLTDIDRLSFKVLLPILLFRDIAQGRITEQFDPVFFFFCAGATTVYFFAVWIGASLSLKDKSMVGAFTQGAFRGSQAILGVAFVQNLYGNAGLVPLMIVASVPLYNIFSVLVLTVTAPDAQQADHRGLVGKTLRGIITNPIILGIFAGLPFSLLAIDFPPMLDKGLSMLGNCATPMALLSIGAGFEGAKAIKKLGPTCAAVFIKLVLLSVIFLPMGVALGFREQTLVAIVILCGAPSTASGYVMAKNMGGDHVLSSSIIVLSTALSAVTLTLTLFILRSMALI
;
A
#
# COMPACT_ATOMS: atom_id res chain seq x y z
N MET A 1 -9.82 21.20 13.48
CA MET A 1 -10.59 21.13 12.21
C MET A 1 -9.66 20.94 11.01
N ASP A 2 -8.50 21.57 11.00
CA ASP A 2 -7.57 21.54 9.85
C ASP A 2 -7.09 20.12 9.45
N ASN A 3 -6.80 19.26 10.43
CA ASN A 3 -6.40 17.87 10.14
C ASN A 3 -7.50 17.04 9.49
N LEU A 4 -8.77 17.24 9.89
CA LEU A 4 -9.90 16.54 9.25
C LEU A 4 -10.11 17.03 7.81
N ILE A 5 -10.04 18.33 7.58
CA ILE A 5 -10.15 18.93 6.24
C ILE A 5 -9.02 18.41 5.36
N PHE A 6 -7.79 18.35 5.89
CA PHE A 6 -6.65 17.80 5.16
C PHE A 6 -6.87 16.31 4.79
N CYS A 7 -7.31 15.49 5.74
CA CYS A 7 -7.61 14.07 5.47
C CYS A 7 -8.74 13.92 4.44
N LEU A 8 -9.76 14.76 4.49
CA LEU A 8 -10.83 14.76 3.50
C LEU A 8 -10.32 15.17 2.11
N ASN A 9 -9.47 16.20 2.02
CA ASN A 9 -8.84 16.61 0.76
C ASN A 9 -7.98 15.51 0.14
N ALA A 10 -7.38 14.63 0.95
CA ALA A 10 -6.63 13.48 0.45
C ALA A 10 -7.53 12.30 0.05
N THR A 11 -8.67 12.10 0.71
CA THR A 11 -9.53 10.93 0.49
C THR A 11 -10.65 11.17 -0.52
N VAL A 12 -11.24 12.36 -0.55
CA VAL A 12 -12.34 12.71 -1.46
C VAL A 12 -11.97 12.51 -2.95
N PRO A 13 -10.79 12.92 -3.43
CA PRO A 13 -10.40 12.68 -4.83
C PRO A 13 -10.32 11.17 -5.17
N ILE A 14 -9.88 10.33 -4.24
CA ILE A 14 -9.83 8.88 -4.42
C ILE A 14 -11.23 8.33 -4.65
N PHE A 15 -12.20 8.73 -3.80
CA PHE A 15 -13.60 8.35 -3.98
C PHE A 15 -14.20 8.88 -5.26
N ALA A 16 -13.91 10.11 -5.64
CA ALA A 16 -14.40 10.70 -6.88
C ALA A 16 -13.98 9.88 -8.10
N ILE A 17 -12.72 9.40 -8.14
CA ILE A 17 -12.22 8.56 -9.22
C ILE A 17 -12.88 7.16 -9.19
N ILE A 18 -13.10 6.57 -8.02
CA ILE A 18 -13.81 5.29 -7.88
C ILE A 18 -15.26 5.41 -8.38
N VAL A 19 -15.98 6.48 -7.97
CA VAL A 19 -17.34 6.75 -8.42
C VAL A 19 -17.40 7.00 -9.93
N LEU A 20 -16.44 7.75 -10.46
CA LEU A 20 -16.30 7.97 -11.91
C LEU A 20 -16.10 6.63 -12.64
N GLY A 21 -15.25 5.75 -12.14
CA GLY A 21 -15.06 4.41 -12.71
C GLY A 21 -16.37 3.61 -12.76
N ARG A 22 -17.14 3.63 -11.67
CA ARG A 22 -18.46 2.98 -11.59
C ARG A 22 -19.46 3.59 -12.59
N TRP A 23 -19.49 4.91 -12.69
CA TRP A 23 -20.35 5.62 -13.64
C TRP A 23 -19.99 5.31 -15.09
N LEU A 24 -18.72 5.34 -15.47
CA LEU A 24 -18.23 4.98 -16.81
C LEU A 24 -18.63 3.53 -17.18
N ARG A 25 -18.55 2.61 -16.21
CA ARG A 25 -19.00 1.23 -16.40
C ARG A 25 -20.51 1.13 -16.62
N SER A 26 -21.32 1.91 -15.87
CA SER A 26 -22.78 1.94 -16.03
C SER A 26 -23.23 2.50 -17.38
N LYS A 27 -22.40 3.36 -17.99
CA LYS A 27 -22.60 3.92 -19.33
C LYS A 27 -21.99 3.05 -20.45
N ASN A 28 -21.54 1.84 -20.14
CA ASN A 28 -20.90 0.91 -21.07
C ASN A 28 -19.61 1.46 -21.73
N PHE A 29 -18.99 2.50 -21.16
CA PHE A 29 -17.72 3.04 -21.65
C PHE A 29 -16.58 2.02 -21.44
N PHE A 30 -16.59 1.27 -20.34
CA PHE A 30 -15.66 0.19 -20.08
C PHE A 30 -16.31 -1.17 -20.31
N THR A 31 -15.72 -1.97 -21.20
CA THR A 31 -16.00 -3.40 -21.33
C THR A 31 -15.24 -4.21 -20.28
N LYS A 32 -15.56 -5.49 -20.10
CA LYS A 32 -14.77 -6.39 -19.25
C LYS A 32 -13.32 -6.50 -19.76
N GLN A 33 -13.15 -6.56 -21.09
CA GLN A 33 -11.83 -6.64 -21.72
C GLN A 33 -11.03 -5.37 -21.46
N THR A 34 -11.61 -4.18 -21.65
CA THR A 34 -10.94 -2.90 -21.37
C THR A 34 -10.42 -2.84 -19.94
N LEU A 35 -11.21 -3.28 -18.95
CA LEU A 35 -10.76 -3.32 -17.54
C LEU A 35 -9.60 -4.29 -17.32
N THR A 36 -9.62 -5.44 -17.99
CA THR A 36 -8.53 -6.41 -17.92
C THR A 36 -7.25 -5.83 -18.52
N ASP A 37 -7.35 -5.11 -19.64
CA ASP A 37 -6.20 -4.48 -20.29
C ASP A 37 -5.63 -3.31 -19.46
N ILE A 38 -6.48 -2.50 -18.83
CA ILE A 38 -6.08 -1.45 -17.89
C ILE A 38 -5.33 -2.06 -16.70
N ASP A 39 -5.86 -3.13 -16.09
CA ASP A 39 -5.22 -3.78 -14.95
C ASP A 39 -3.88 -4.41 -15.34
N ARG A 40 -3.81 -5.01 -16.53
CA ARG A 40 -2.57 -5.59 -17.07
C ARG A 40 -1.52 -4.53 -17.37
N LEU A 41 -1.91 -3.39 -17.96
CA LEU A 41 -1.03 -2.25 -18.19
C LEU A 41 -0.53 -1.69 -16.85
N SER A 42 -1.43 -1.49 -15.90
CA SER A 42 -1.07 -1.00 -14.56
C SER A 42 -0.09 -1.93 -13.86
N PHE A 43 -0.30 -3.24 -13.92
CA PHE A 43 0.56 -4.23 -13.26
C PHE A 43 1.94 -4.39 -13.93
N LYS A 44 1.97 -4.43 -15.28
CA LYS A 44 3.19 -4.76 -16.03
C LYS A 44 4.06 -3.56 -16.38
N VAL A 45 3.49 -2.35 -16.38
CA VAL A 45 4.19 -1.14 -16.85
C VAL A 45 4.13 -0.02 -15.83
N LEU A 46 2.92 0.45 -15.46
CA LEU A 46 2.79 1.67 -14.69
C LEU A 46 3.30 1.52 -13.24
N LEU A 47 2.94 0.44 -12.54
CA LEU A 47 3.41 0.17 -11.18
C LEU A 47 4.92 -0.09 -11.11
N PRO A 48 5.53 -0.89 -11.99
CA PRO A 48 6.99 -1.01 -12.04
C PRO A 48 7.72 0.31 -12.24
N ILE A 49 7.23 1.16 -13.15
CA ILE A 49 7.81 2.49 -13.40
C ILE A 49 7.66 3.39 -12.17
N LEU A 50 6.47 3.41 -11.56
CA LEU A 50 6.22 4.16 -10.34
C LEU A 50 7.21 3.77 -9.24
N LEU A 51 7.33 2.47 -8.95
CA LEU A 51 8.19 1.98 -7.88
C LEU A 51 9.68 2.11 -8.20
N PHE A 52 10.07 1.91 -9.46
CA PHE A 52 11.43 2.19 -9.90
C PHE A 52 11.81 3.65 -9.57
N ARG A 53 10.95 4.60 -9.95
CA ARG A 53 11.19 6.02 -9.72
C ARG A 53 11.17 6.37 -8.23
N ASP A 54 10.19 5.90 -7.48
CA ASP A 54 10.07 6.16 -6.04
C ASP A 54 11.30 5.66 -5.27
N ILE A 55 11.83 4.49 -5.63
CA ILE A 55 13.04 3.94 -5.02
C ILE A 55 14.29 4.70 -5.50
N ALA A 56 14.42 4.95 -6.81
CA ALA A 56 15.58 5.63 -7.37
C ALA A 56 15.77 7.06 -6.84
N GLN A 57 14.68 7.76 -6.54
CA GLN A 57 14.71 9.13 -5.97
C GLN A 57 14.77 9.14 -4.43
N GLY A 58 14.58 8.01 -3.78
CA GLY A 58 14.73 7.87 -2.33
C GLY A 58 16.20 8.06 -1.92
N ARG A 59 16.57 9.28 -1.52
CA ARG A 59 17.93 9.58 -1.03
C ARG A 59 18.09 9.08 0.40
N ILE A 60 18.69 7.91 0.55
CA ILE A 60 18.94 7.28 1.86
C ILE A 60 20.01 8.06 2.65
N THR A 61 20.89 8.79 1.98
CA THR A 61 22.14 9.30 2.54
C THR A 61 22.06 10.65 3.25
N GLU A 62 21.06 11.48 2.99
CA GLU A 62 21.05 12.89 3.46
C GLU A 62 20.60 13.05 4.92
N GLN A 63 19.73 12.18 5.43
CA GLN A 63 19.27 12.18 6.85
C GLN A 63 19.03 10.75 7.33
N PHE A 64 20.08 9.91 7.30
CA PHE A 64 19.93 8.52 7.71
C PHE A 64 19.90 8.39 9.25
N ASP A 65 18.73 8.09 9.78
CA ASP A 65 18.54 7.66 11.18
C ASP A 65 18.39 6.12 11.21
N PRO A 66 19.43 5.39 11.67
CA PRO A 66 19.39 3.92 11.70
C PRO A 66 18.28 3.39 12.59
N VAL A 67 18.03 4.01 13.73
CA VAL A 67 17.03 3.53 14.70
C VAL A 67 15.64 3.62 14.08
N PHE A 68 15.33 4.75 13.45
CA PHE A 68 14.05 4.94 12.77
C PHE A 68 13.89 4.04 11.54
N PHE A 69 14.96 3.89 10.72
CA PHE A 69 14.97 3.01 9.56
C PHE A 69 14.66 1.56 9.94
N PHE A 70 15.41 1.01 10.91
CA PHE A 70 15.24 -0.36 11.36
C PHE A 70 13.91 -0.56 12.12
N PHE A 71 13.41 0.45 12.80
CA PHE A 71 12.08 0.42 13.39
C PHE A 71 11.00 0.27 12.29
N CYS A 72 11.03 1.10 11.25
CA CYS A 72 10.04 1.04 10.15
C CYS A 72 10.12 -0.29 9.39
N ALA A 73 11.32 -0.76 9.07
CA ALA A 73 11.53 -2.05 8.39
C ALA A 73 11.12 -3.23 9.28
N GLY A 74 11.52 -3.22 10.55
CA GLY A 74 11.19 -4.24 11.53
C GLY A 74 9.69 -4.30 11.81
N ALA A 75 9.06 -3.16 12.09
CA ALA A 75 7.62 -3.08 12.26
C ALA A 75 6.88 -3.64 11.03
N THR A 76 7.25 -3.21 9.81
CA THR A 76 6.66 -3.71 8.56
C THR A 76 6.80 -5.22 8.44
N THR A 77 7.94 -5.78 8.78
CA THR A 77 8.18 -7.22 8.72
C THR A 77 7.36 -7.98 9.77
N VAL A 78 7.37 -7.51 11.00
CA VAL A 78 6.66 -8.16 12.11
C VAL A 78 5.16 -8.18 11.85
N TYR A 79 4.56 -7.05 11.50
CA TYR A 79 3.12 -7.05 11.26
C TYR A 79 2.70 -7.79 9.99
N PHE A 80 3.56 -7.85 8.97
CA PHE A 80 3.30 -8.70 7.81
C PHE A 80 3.14 -10.17 8.22
N PHE A 81 4.14 -10.73 8.92
CA PHE A 81 4.09 -12.13 9.33
C PHE A 81 2.97 -12.39 10.34
N ALA A 82 2.74 -11.48 11.29
CA ALA A 82 1.66 -11.61 12.25
C ALA A 82 0.28 -11.65 11.57
N VAL A 83 0.05 -10.74 10.61
CA VAL A 83 -1.21 -10.72 9.84
C VAL A 83 -1.33 -11.94 8.94
N TRP A 84 -0.25 -12.36 8.26
CA TRP A 84 -0.28 -13.53 7.39
C TRP A 84 -0.57 -14.81 8.17
N ILE A 85 0.11 -15.04 9.29
CA ILE A 85 -0.14 -16.19 10.17
C ILE A 85 -1.57 -16.13 10.70
N GLY A 86 -1.99 -14.99 11.25
CA GLY A 86 -3.36 -14.80 11.76
C GLY A 86 -4.42 -15.05 10.70
N ALA A 87 -4.26 -14.54 9.49
CA ALA A 87 -5.16 -14.78 8.36
C ALA A 87 -5.18 -16.24 7.94
N SER A 88 -4.01 -16.88 7.89
CA SER A 88 -3.88 -18.29 7.51
C SER A 88 -4.58 -19.24 8.50
N LEU A 89 -4.60 -18.87 9.78
CA LEU A 89 -5.26 -19.65 10.83
C LEU A 89 -6.77 -19.34 10.91
N SER A 90 -7.18 -18.08 10.77
CA SER A 90 -8.55 -17.64 11.03
C SER A 90 -9.49 -17.75 9.83
N LEU A 91 -8.97 -17.53 8.60
CA LEU A 91 -9.79 -17.55 7.40
C LEU A 91 -10.05 -18.99 6.93
N LYS A 92 -11.35 -19.37 6.83
CA LYS A 92 -11.77 -20.66 6.30
C LYS A 92 -11.47 -20.78 4.80
N ASP A 93 -11.75 -19.74 4.04
CA ASP A 93 -11.45 -19.65 2.61
C ASP A 93 -10.01 -19.18 2.40
N LYS A 94 -9.14 -20.11 2.03
CA LYS A 94 -7.70 -19.86 1.84
C LYS A 94 -7.40 -18.95 0.64
N SER A 95 -8.31 -18.85 -0.32
CA SER A 95 -8.17 -17.93 -1.47
C SER A 95 -8.18 -16.45 -1.06
N MET A 96 -8.79 -16.14 0.10
CA MET A 96 -8.83 -14.78 0.64
C MET A 96 -7.55 -14.39 1.39
N VAL A 97 -6.70 -15.32 1.83
CA VAL A 97 -5.56 -15.06 2.72
C VAL A 97 -4.61 -14.02 2.11
N GLY A 98 -4.23 -14.17 0.84
CA GLY A 98 -3.32 -13.25 0.17
C GLY A 98 -3.85 -11.82 0.10
N ALA A 99 -5.10 -11.65 -0.33
CA ALA A 99 -5.75 -10.34 -0.44
C ALA A 99 -6.02 -9.71 0.93
N PHE A 100 -6.43 -10.51 1.92
CA PHE A 100 -6.63 -10.08 3.31
C PHE A 100 -5.31 -9.58 3.90
N THR A 101 -4.27 -10.40 3.84
CA THR A 101 -2.95 -10.05 4.38
C THR A 101 -2.45 -8.77 3.73
N GLN A 102 -2.46 -8.70 2.40
CA GLN A 102 -2.03 -7.52 1.66
C GLN A 102 -2.82 -6.26 2.05
N GLY A 103 -4.14 -6.36 2.16
CA GLY A 103 -5.01 -5.26 2.54
C GLY A 103 -4.81 -4.78 3.98
N ALA A 104 -4.50 -5.69 4.91
CA ALA A 104 -4.37 -5.40 6.32
C ALA A 104 -2.97 -4.90 6.72
N PHE A 105 -1.90 -5.22 5.96
CA PHE A 105 -0.56 -4.76 6.34
C PHE A 105 -0.05 -3.57 5.52
N ARG A 106 -0.43 -3.47 4.25
CA ARG A 106 0.10 -2.48 3.32
C ARG A 106 -0.68 -1.16 3.37
N GLY A 107 0.02 -0.02 3.40
CA GLY A 107 -0.58 1.32 3.41
C GLY A 107 -0.13 2.21 2.24
N SER A 108 -0.94 3.23 1.91
CA SER A 108 -0.66 4.27 0.90
C SER A 108 0.19 5.40 1.50
N GLN A 109 1.28 5.06 2.18
CA GLN A 109 2.10 6.00 2.93
C GLN A 109 2.97 6.90 2.05
N ALA A 110 3.37 6.46 0.86
CA ALA A 110 4.15 7.27 -0.06
C ALA A 110 3.37 8.52 -0.52
N ILE A 111 2.06 8.37 -0.77
CA ILE A 111 1.22 9.48 -1.23
C ILE A 111 0.82 10.39 -0.07
N LEU A 112 0.37 9.80 1.06
CA LEU A 112 -0.14 10.55 2.19
C LEU A 112 0.97 11.10 3.09
N GLY A 113 2.07 10.36 3.26
CA GLY A 113 3.07 10.65 4.28
C GLY A 113 3.77 11.98 4.08
N VAL A 114 4.35 12.19 2.90
CA VAL A 114 5.08 13.44 2.60
C VAL A 114 4.14 14.63 2.71
N ALA A 115 2.98 14.57 2.03
CA ALA A 115 2.01 15.67 2.05
C ALA A 115 1.48 15.96 3.46
N PHE A 116 1.28 14.91 4.27
CA PHE A 116 0.75 15.04 5.63
C PHE A 116 1.75 15.70 6.58
N VAL A 117 2.99 15.21 6.63
CA VAL A 117 4.03 15.78 7.50
C VAL A 117 4.43 17.17 7.04
N GLN A 118 4.52 17.39 5.73
CA GLN A 118 4.81 18.71 5.17
C GLN A 118 3.72 19.76 5.48
N ASN A 119 2.45 19.35 5.50
CA ASN A 119 1.35 20.24 5.89
C ASN A 119 1.38 20.60 7.39
N LEU A 120 1.82 19.69 8.26
CA LEU A 120 1.87 19.93 9.70
C LEU A 120 3.13 20.70 10.15
N TYR A 121 4.26 20.47 9.50
CA TYR A 121 5.57 20.93 9.97
C TYR A 121 6.35 21.76 8.94
N GLY A 122 5.83 21.97 7.74
CA GLY A 122 6.48 22.73 6.67
C GLY A 122 7.60 22.00 5.92
N ASN A 123 7.94 20.77 6.33
CA ASN A 123 8.93 19.91 5.67
C ASN A 123 8.53 18.44 5.74
N ALA A 124 9.22 17.58 4.97
CA ALA A 124 8.87 16.16 4.88
C ALA A 124 9.43 15.30 6.05
N GLY A 125 10.31 15.85 6.88
CA GLY A 125 10.97 15.13 7.97
C GLY A 125 11.62 13.80 7.54
N LEU A 126 11.45 12.76 8.36
CA LEU A 126 11.96 11.41 8.07
C LEU A 126 11.01 10.55 7.22
N VAL A 127 9.93 11.11 6.64
CA VAL A 127 9.00 10.35 5.80
C VAL A 127 9.68 9.70 4.59
N PRO A 128 10.60 10.36 3.86
CA PRO A 128 11.34 9.69 2.78
C PRO A 128 12.10 8.45 3.25
N LEU A 129 12.72 8.50 4.43
CA LEU A 129 13.41 7.37 5.03
C LEU A 129 12.45 6.23 5.40
N MET A 130 11.28 6.54 5.96
CA MET A 130 10.20 5.57 6.20
C MET A 130 9.76 4.90 4.90
N ILE A 131 9.60 5.66 3.81
CA ILE A 131 9.20 5.11 2.50
C ILE A 131 10.23 4.11 2.00
N VAL A 132 11.51 4.47 2.03
CA VAL A 132 12.60 3.58 1.61
C VAL A 132 12.69 2.32 2.49
N ALA A 133 12.46 2.43 3.79
CA ALA A 133 12.47 1.30 4.70
C ALA A 133 11.29 0.33 4.50
N SER A 134 10.12 0.82 4.13
CA SER A 134 8.88 0.04 4.18
C SER A 134 8.27 -0.29 2.80
N VAL A 135 8.34 0.59 1.80
CA VAL A 135 7.69 0.37 0.50
C VAL A 135 8.28 -0.80 -0.28
N PRO A 136 9.61 -1.01 -0.35
CA PRO A 136 10.16 -2.22 -0.94
C PRO A 136 9.63 -3.48 -0.27
N LEU A 137 9.61 -3.52 1.08
CA LEU A 137 9.09 -4.65 1.85
C LEU A 137 7.61 -4.88 1.59
N TYR A 138 6.79 -3.83 1.51
CA TYR A 138 5.38 -3.96 1.14
C TYR A 138 5.18 -4.67 -0.19
N ASN A 139 5.98 -4.34 -1.19
CA ASN A 139 5.85 -4.94 -2.51
C ASN A 139 6.38 -6.37 -2.55
N ILE A 140 7.56 -6.63 -1.95
CA ILE A 140 8.15 -7.97 -1.86
C ILE A 140 7.21 -8.92 -1.11
N PHE A 141 6.73 -8.52 0.06
CA PHE A 141 5.83 -9.33 0.88
C PHE A 141 4.45 -9.52 0.23
N SER A 142 3.93 -8.50 -0.49
CA SER A 142 2.69 -8.65 -1.26
C SER A 142 2.83 -9.67 -2.37
N VAL A 143 3.94 -9.62 -3.13
CA VAL A 143 4.21 -10.61 -4.18
C VAL A 143 4.38 -12.00 -3.56
N LEU A 144 5.12 -12.11 -2.45
CA LEU A 144 5.33 -13.36 -1.73
C LEU A 144 3.99 -14.00 -1.33
N VAL A 145 3.16 -13.27 -0.56
CA VAL A 145 1.91 -13.84 -0.05
C VAL A 145 0.93 -14.16 -1.17
N LEU A 146 0.80 -13.31 -2.18
CA LEU A 146 -0.08 -13.57 -3.32
C LEU A 146 0.39 -14.77 -4.15
N THR A 147 1.70 -14.94 -4.34
CA THR A 147 2.24 -16.09 -5.07
C THR A 147 2.02 -17.39 -4.31
N VAL A 148 2.27 -17.39 -2.99
CA VAL A 148 2.11 -18.60 -2.16
C VAL A 148 0.64 -19.00 -1.98
N THR A 149 -0.27 -18.02 -1.92
CA THR A 149 -1.72 -18.25 -1.73
C THR A 149 -2.51 -18.32 -3.04
N ALA A 150 -1.85 -18.19 -4.20
CA ALA A 150 -2.51 -18.33 -5.50
C ALA A 150 -3.14 -19.73 -5.64
N PRO A 151 -4.31 -19.86 -6.30
CA PRO A 151 -4.98 -21.17 -6.48
C PRO A 151 -4.10 -22.24 -7.11
N ASP A 152 -3.29 -21.86 -8.10
CA ASP A 152 -2.36 -22.77 -8.80
C ASP A 152 -1.21 -23.24 -7.89
N ALA A 153 -0.82 -22.44 -6.90
CA ALA A 153 0.22 -22.80 -5.95
C ALA A 153 -0.27 -23.83 -4.93
N GLN A 154 -1.56 -23.77 -4.55
CA GLN A 154 -2.18 -24.72 -3.61
C GLN A 154 -2.34 -26.13 -4.18
N GLN A 155 -2.29 -26.27 -5.52
CA GLN A 155 -2.38 -27.57 -6.21
C GLN A 155 -1.00 -28.14 -6.56
N ALA A 156 0.09 -27.40 -6.34
CA ALA A 156 1.45 -27.83 -6.67
C ALA A 156 2.05 -28.70 -5.55
N ASP A 157 2.80 -29.75 -5.95
CA ASP A 157 3.58 -30.57 -5.02
C ASP A 157 4.64 -29.70 -4.29
N HIS A 158 4.87 -29.96 -3.00
CA HIS A 158 5.75 -29.16 -2.14
C HIS A 158 7.15 -28.88 -2.71
N ARG A 159 7.71 -29.84 -3.45
CA ARG A 159 9.04 -29.68 -4.08
C ARG A 159 9.04 -28.69 -5.26
N GLY A 160 7.92 -28.56 -5.98
CA GLY A 160 7.76 -27.60 -7.08
C GLY A 160 7.35 -26.20 -6.63
N LEU A 161 6.76 -26.09 -5.43
CA LEU A 161 6.21 -24.83 -4.91
C LEU A 161 7.29 -23.77 -4.69
N VAL A 162 8.41 -24.16 -4.05
CA VAL A 162 9.52 -23.23 -3.76
C VAL A 162 10.11 -22.67 -5.05
N GLY A 163 10.39 -23.51 -6.03
CA GLY A 163 10.94 -23.07 -7.33
C GLY A 163 9.97 -22.17 -8.11
N LYS A 164 8.68 -22.51 -8.14
CA LYS A 164 7.64 -21.67 -8.76
C LYS A 164 7.49 -20.33 -8.05
N THR A 165 7.48 -20.33 -6.71
CA THR A 165 7.40 -19.11 -5.89
C THR A 165 8.61 -18.21 -6.14
N LEU A 166 9.82 -18.75 -6.07
CA LEU A 166 11.05 -18.00 -6.30
C LEU A 166 11.08 -17.43 -7.72
N ARG A 167 10.76 -18.23 -8.72
CA ARG A 167 10.65 -17.75 -10.12
C ARG A 167 9.57 -16.66 -10.24
N GLY A 168 8.39 -16.86 -9.64
CA GLY A 168 7.31 -15.87 -9.64
C GLY A 168 7.71 -14.54 -9.02
N ILE A 169 8.52 -14.55 -7.96
CA ILE A 169 9.07 -13.35 -7.33
C ILE A 169 10.10 -12.69 -8.24
N ILE A 170 11.11 -13.42 -8.70
CA ILE A 170 12.22 -12.87 -9.50
C ILE A 170 11.75 -12.32 -10.85
N THR A 171 10.73 -12.94 -11.46
CA THR A 171 10.17 -12.48 -12.75
C THR A 171 9.04 -11.47 -12.59
N ASN A 172 8.66 -11.12 -11.37
CA ASN A 172 7.59 -10.16 -11.14
C ASN A 172 8.01 -8.75 -11.59
N PRO A 173 7.27 -8.08 -12.48
CA PRO A 173 7.65 -6.77 -13.00
C PRO A 173 7.78 -5.70 -11.90
N ILE A 174 7.00 -5.80 -10.84
CA ILE A 174 7.06 -4.89 -9.68
C ILE A 174 8.40 -5.06 -8.94
N ILE A 175 8.80 -6.30 -8.71
CA ILE A 175 10.07 -6.61 -8.04
C ILE A 175 11.26 -6.17 -8.91
N LEU A 176 11.18 -6.40 -10.22
CA LEU A 176 12.19 -5.94 -11.17
C LEU A 176 12.32 -4.40 -11.16
N GLY A 177 11.19 -3.67 -11.10
CA GLY A 177 11.19 -2.21 -10.97
C GLY A 177 11.89 -1.72 -9.71
N ILE A 178 11.62 -2.34 -8.55
CA ILE A 178 12.27 -2.02 -7.27
C ILE A 178 13.78 -2.25 -7.34
N PHE A 179 14.20 -3.44 -7.78
CA PHE A 179 15.63 -3.77 -7.87
C PHE A 179 16.37 -2.91 -8.89
N ALA A 180 15.75 -2.53 -9.99
CA ALA A 180 16.33 -1.60 -10.96
C ALA A 180 16.52 -0.19 -10.37
N GLY A 181 15.65 0.27 -9.45
CA GLY A 181 15.76 1.57 -8.78
C GLY A 181 16.86 1.63 -7.70
N LEU A 182 17.17 0.50 -7.04
CA LEU A 182 18.12 0.48 -5.92
C LEU A 182 19.52 1.04 -6.26
N PRO A 183 20.16 0.70 -7.38
CA PRO A 183 21.48 1.26 -7.72
C PRO A 183 21.47 2.78 -7.82
N PHE A 184 20.41 3.37 -8.37
CA PHE A 184 20.27 4.83 -8.50
C PHE A 184 20.15 5.50 -7.13
N SER A 185 19.38 4.92 -6.22
CA SER A 185 19.24 5.40 -4.85
C SER A 185 20.55 5.31 -4.06
N LEU A 186 21.24 4.15 -4.14
CA LEU A 186 22.48 3.90 -3.39
C LEU A 186 23.66 4.74 -3.89
N LEU A 187 23.74 4.97 -5.21
CA LEU A 187 24.80 5.74 -5.84
C LEU A 187 24.44 7.23 -5.99
N ALA A 188 23.26 7.64 -5.49
CA ALA A 188 22.73 9.01 -5.60
C ALA A 188 22.77 9.55 -7.04
N ILE A 189 22.42 8.70 -8.03
CA ILE A 189 22.41 9.05 -9.44
C ILE A 189 21.11 9.77 -9.76
N ASP A 190 21.20 11.02 -10.18
CA ASP A 190 20.05 11.80 -10.64
C ASP A 190 19.73 11.49 -12.13
N PHE A 191 18.44 11.42 -12.43
CA PHE A 191 18.00 11.29 -13.82
C PHE A 191 18.10 12.62 -14.58
N PRO A 192 18.41 12.59 -15.89
CA PRO A 192 18.18 13.75 -16.71
C PRO A 192 16.72 14.24 -16.59
N PRO A 193 16.47 15.57 -16.51
CA PRO A 193 15.11 16.09 -16.26
C PRO A 193 14.04 15.60 -17.23
N MET A 194 14.40 15.38 -18.49
CA MET A 194 13.50 14.82 -19.52
C MET A 194 13.05 13.40 -19.18
N LEU A 195 14.01 12.55 -18.74
CA LEU A 195 13.73 11.16 -18.37
C LEU A 195 12.87 11.09 -17.12
N ASP A 196 13.24 11.86 -16.08
CA ASP A 196 12.48 11.92 -14.84
C ASP A 196 11.03 12.38 -15.07
N LYS A 197 10.84 13.40 -15.91
CA LYS A 197 9.51 13.89 -16.27
C LYS A 197 8.68 12.81 -16.97
N GLY A 198 9.27 12.07 -17.93
CA GLY A 198 8.60 10.97 -18.62
C GLY A 198 8.21 9.83 -17.67
N LEU A 199 9.15 9.38 -16.82
CA LEU A 199 8.90 8.36 -15.81
C LEU A 199 7.82 8.79 -14.80
N SER A 200 7.86 10.06 -14.38
CA SER A 200 6.85 10.65 -13.50
C SER A 200 5.45 10.64 -14.13
N MET A 201 5.32 11.06 -15.37
CA MET A 201 4.03 11.08 -16.07
C MET A 201 3.43 9.68 -16.18
N LEU A 202 4.22 8.68 -16.54
CA LEU A 202 3.75 7.29 -16.63
C LEU A 202 3.45 6.69 -15.25
N GLY A 203 4.36 6.85 -14.30
CA GLY A 203 4.17 6.33 -12.93
C GLY A 203 2.94 6.92 -12.25
N ASN A 204 2.71 8.21 -12.40
CA ASN A 204 1.55 8.90 -11.80
C ASN A 204 0.21 8.43 -12.39
N CYS A 205 0.18 7.80 -13.56
CA CYS A 205 -1.04 7.18 -14.09
C CYS A 205 -1.44 5.91 -13.35
N ALA A 206 -0.51 5.24 -12.64
CA ALA A 206 -0.76 3.94 -12.00
C ALA A 206 -1.94 3.98 -11.01
N THR A 207 -1.93 4.93 -10.08
CA THR A 207 -2.97 5.05 -9.05
C THR A 207 -4.34 5.44 -9.62
N PRO A 208 -4.49 6.47 -10.47
CA PRO A 208 -5.78 6.80 -11.07
C PRO A 208 -6.37 5.66 -11.90
N MET A 209 -5.56 4.97 -12.68
CA MET A 209 -6.02 3.82 -13.48
C MET A 209 -6.50 2.66 -12.60
N ALA A 210 -5.77 2.38 -11.51
CA ALA A 210 -6.19 1.37 -10.54
C ALA A 210 -7.52 1.75 -9.85
N LEU A 211 -7.70 3.01 -9.46
CA LEU A 211 -8.94 3.48 -8.83
C LEU A 211 -10.14 3.44 -9.78
N LEU A 212 -9.95 3.82 -11.04
CA LEU A 212 -10.98 3.67 -12.07
C LEU A 212 -11.38 2.20 -12.24
N SER A 213 -10.39 1.30 -12.28
CA SER A 213 -10.64 -0.15 -12.41
C SER A 213 -11.35 -0.72 -11.17
N ILE A 214 -10.99 -0.28 -9.96
CA ILE A 214 -11.68 -0.63 -8.71
C ILE A 214 -13.16 -0.23 -8.81
N GLY A 215 -13.43 1.02 -9.18
CA GLY A 215 -14.82 1.52 -9.29
C GLY A 215 -15.63 0.78 -10.34
N ALA A 216 -15.07 0.62 -11.53
CA ALA A 216 -15.73 -0.06 -12.65
C ALA A 216 -15.93 -1.56 -12.42
N GLY A 217 -15.00 -2.22 -11.69
CA GLY A 217 -15.05 -3.63 -11.34
C GLY A 217 -15.73 -3.94 -10.00
N PHE A 218 -16.23 -2.95 -9.27
CA PHE A 218 -16.81 -3.15 -7.94
C PHE A 218 -18.11 -3.95 -7.98
N GLU A 219 -18.08 -5.12 -7.33
CA GLU A 219 -19.20 -6.06 -7.24
C GLU A 219 -19.84 -6.01 -5.85
N GLY A 220 -20.72 -5.01 -5.61
CA GLY A 220 -21.31 -4.73 -4.30
C GLY A 220 -21.95 -5.94 -3.61
N ALA A 221 -22.71 -6.78 -4.34
CA ALA A 221 -23.33 -7.99 -3.78
C ALA A 221 -22.31 -9.03 -3.29
N LYS A 222 -21.17 -9.16 -3.98
CA LYS A 222 -20.07 -10.04 -3.54
C LYS A 222 -19.27 -9.40 -2.39
N ALA A 223 -19.11 -8.06 -2.39
CA ALA A 223 -18.46 -7.32 -1.34
C ALA A 223 -19.18 -7.46 0.01
N ILE A 224 -20.51 -7.41 0.01
CA ILE A 224 -21.35 -7.59 1.22
C ILE A 224 -21.11 -8.99 1.84
N LYS A 225 -20.96 -10.03 1.03
CA LYS A 225 -20.66 -11.39 1.53
C LYS A 225 -19.29 -11.49 2.20
N LYS A 226 -18.39 -10.55 1.93
CA LYS A 226 -17.02 -10.50 2.49
C LYS A 226 -16.86 -9.38 3.53
N LEU A 227 -17.97 -8.82 4.04
CA LEU A 227 -17.93 -7.68 4.95
C LEU A 227 -17.16 -8.01 6.25
N GLY A 228 -17.32 -9.21 6.83
CA GLY A 228 -16.60 -9.62 8.03
C GLY A 228 -15.08 -9.58 7.84
N PRO A 229 -14.49 -10.32 6.88
CA PRO A 229 -13.07 -10.23 6.57
C PRO A 229 -12.62 -8.81 6.18
N THR A 230 -13.46 -8.03 5.47
CA THR A 230 -13.15 -6.65 5.11
C THR A 230 -12.99 -5.78 6.37
N CYS A 231 -13.98 -5.81 7.26
CA CYS A 231 -13.93 -5.03 8.51
C CYS A 231 -12.75 -5.45 9.40
N ALA A 232 -12.47 -6.75 9.50
CA ALA A 232 -11.33 -7.25 10.27
C ALA A 232 -10.00 -6.73 9.70
N ALA A 233 -9.78 -6.81 8.39
CA ALA A 233 -8.57 -6.29 7.74
C ALA A 233 -8.42 -4.77 7.93
N VAL A 234 -9.52 -4.02 7.80
CA VAL A 234 -9.52 -2.56 7.98
C VAL A 234 -9.26 -2.17 9.43
N PHE A 235 -9.85 -2.89 10.39
CA PHE A 235 -9.58 -2.68 11.81
C PHE A 235 -8.11 -2.94 12.15
N ILE A 236 -7.55 -4.05 11.67
CA ILE A 236 -6.13 -4.34 11.85
C ILE A 236 -5.30 -3.19 11.28
N LYS A 237 -5.57 -2.79 10.04
CA LYS A 237 -4.77 -1.77 9.32
C LYS A 237 -4.86 -0.38 9.96
N LEU A 238 -6.05 0.08 10.31
CA LEU A 238 -6.23 1.48 10.75
C LEU A 238 -6.11 1.67 12.26
N VAL A 239 -6.31 0.61 13.04
CA VAL A 239 -6.39 0.70 14.50
C VAL A 239 -5.33 -0.17 15.16
N LEU A 240 -5.37 -1.48 14.95
CA LEU A 240 -4.55 -2.42 15.72
C LEU A 240 -3.05 -2.15 15.54
N LEU A 241 -2.59 -1.90 14.30
CA LEU A 241 -1.17 -1.60 14.05
C LEU A 241 -0.74 -0.32 14.74
N SER A 242 -1.58 0.73 14.73
CA SER A 242 -1.30 1.98 15.42
C SER A 242 -1.24 1.79 16.94
N VAL A 243 -2.15 1.03 17.51
CA VAL A 243 -2.18 0.74 18.96
C VAL A 243 -0.94 -0.03 19.43
N ILE A 244 -0.38 -0.90 18.59
CA ILE A 244 0.81 -1.68 18.93
C ILE A 244 2.10 -0.87 18.71
N PHE A 245 2.28 -0.27 17.54
CA PHE A 245 3.56 0.29 17.13
C PHE A 245 3.78 1.74 17.54
N LEU A 246 2.72 2.54 17.77
CA LEU A 246 2.90 3.91 18.28
C LEU A 246 3.48 3.94 19.69
N PRO A 247 2.98 3.16 20.69
CA PRO A 247 3.62 3.12 22.00
C PRO A 247 5.07 2.65 21.95
N MET A 248 5.41 1.70 21.06
CA MET A 248 6.78 1.26 20.86
C MET A 248 7.66 2.40 20.32
N GLY A 249 7.16 3.17 19.35
CA GLY A 249 7.84 4.35 18.83
C GLY A 249 8.06 5.41 19.90
N VAL A 250 7.05 5.66 20.74
CA VAL A 250 7.13 6.59 21.90
C VAL A 250 8.18 6.11 22.91
N ALA A 251 8.25 4.80 23.19
CA ALA A 251 9.23 4.21 24.12
C ALA A 251 10.67 4.31 23.57
N LEU A 252 10.87 4.30 22.26
CA LEU A 252 12.15 4.52 21.58
C LEU A 252 12.53 6.01 21.51
N GLY A 253 11.73 6.91 22.03
CA GLY A 253 12.00 8.34 22.07
C GLY A 253 11.54 9.12 20.84
N PHE A 254 10.85 8.50 19.87
CA PHE A 254 10.33 9.23 18.72
C PHE A 254 9.22 10.20 19.13
N ARG A 255 9.31 11.43 18.62
CA ARG A 255 8.39 12.54 18.91
C ARG A 255 8.11 13.35 17.64
N GLU A 256 7.12 14.23 17.70
CA GLU A 256 6.80 15.22 16.67
C GLU A 256 6.73 14.60 15.26
N GLN A 257 7.49 15.14 14.30
CA GLN A 257 7.48 14.71 12.89
C GLN A 257 7.75 13.21 12.71
N THR A 258 8.68 12.66 13.51
CA THR A 258 9.07 11.25 13.42
C THR A 258 7.94 10.35 13.90
N LEU A 259 7.23 10.75 14.98
CA LEU A 259 6.09 10.00 15.48
C LEU A 259 4.89 10.09 14.51
N VAL A 260 4.68 11.25 13.88
CA VAL A 260 3.65 11.39 12.83
C VAL A 260 3.96 10.52 11.61
N ALA A 261 5.23 10.36 11.24
CA ALA A 261 5.59 9.41 10.19
C ALA A 261 5.21 7.96 10.56
N ILE A 262 5.36 7.55 11.83
CA ILE A 262 4.89 6.24 12.30
C ILE A 262 3.35 6.14 12.29
N VAL A 263 2.63 7.22 12.61
CA VAL A 263 1.16 7.26 12.46
C VAL A 263 0.77 6.94 11.02
N ILE A 264 1.45 7.52 10.05
CA ILE A 264 1.19 7.25 8.63
C ILE A 264 1.60 5.82 8.24
N LEU A 265 2.74 5.33 8.72
CA LEU A 265 3.18 3.95 8.49
C LEU A 265 2.08 2.94 8.88
N CYS A 266 1.52 3.12 10.07
CA CYS A 266 0.55 2.20 10.64
C CYS A 266 -0.89 2.49 10.20
N GLY A 267 -1.29 3.76 10.10
CA GLY A 267 -2.68 4.20 9.94
C GLY A 267 -3.08 4.64 8.54
N ALA A 268 -2.16 4.72 7.56
CA ALA A 268 -2.54 5.04 6.18
C ALA A 268 -3.46 3.96 5.59
N PRO A 269 -4.47 4.34 4.77
CA PRO A 269 -5.38 3.39 4.15
C PRO A 269 -4.68 2.45 3.20
N SER A 270 -5.31 1.31 2.90
CA SER A 270 -4.79 0.34 1.96
C SER A 270 -4.64 0.92 0.55
N THR A 271 -3.63 0.47 -0.20
CA THR A 271 -3.25 1.08 -1.49
C THR A 271 -3.96 0.44 -2.68
N ALA A 272 -4.34 1.26 -3.67
CA ALA A 272 -4.97 0.82 -4.91
C ALA A 272 -4.12 -0.19 -5.72
N SER A 273 -2.79 -0.11 -5.64
CA SER A 273 -1.89 -1.09 -6.26
C SER A 273 -2.11 -2.52 -5.73
N GLY A 274 -2.60 -2.66 -4.49
CA GLY A 274 -2.97 -3.96 -3.92
C GLY A 274 -4.06 -4.68 -4.69
N TYR A 275 -5.08 -3.95 -5.15
CA TYR A 275 -6.11 -4.51 -6.02
C TYR A 275 -5.55 -5.02 -7.35
N VAL A 276 -4.71 -4.20 -8.00
CA VAL A 276 -4.08 -4.56 -9.27
C VAL A 276 -3.23 -5.82 -9.13
N MET A 277 -2.43 -5.90 -8.05
CA MET A 277 -1.62 -7.09 -7.75
C MET A 277 -2.51 -8.32 -7.49
N ALA A 278 -3.50 -8.22 -6.60
CA ALA A 278 -4.41 -9.33 -6.30
C ALA A 278 -5.11 -9.84 -7.57
N LYS A 279 -5.60 -8.93 -8.42
CA LYS A 279 -6.31 -9.31 -9.66
C LYS A 279 -5.40 -9.98 -10.69
N ASN A 280 -4.17 -9.52 -10.87
CA ASN A 280 -3.24 -10.08 -11.84
C ASN A 280 -2.49 -11.33 -11.35
N MET A 281 -2.48 -11.58 -10.03
CA MET A 281 -1.78 -12.72 -9.40
C MET A 281 -2.75 -13.78 -8.87
N GLY A 282 -4.02 -13.76 -9.28
CA GLY A 282 -5.02 -14.78 -8.92
C GLY A 282 -5.56 -14.67 -7.50
N GLY A 283 -5.32 -13.57 -6.79
CA GLY A 283 -5.87 -13.31 -5.46
C GLY A 283 -7.32 -12.79 -5.50
N ASP A 284 -7.96 -12.70 -4.33
CA ASP A 284 -9.33 -12.22 -4.18
C ASP A 284 -9.43 -10.70 -4.37
N HIS A 285 -9.61 -10.27 -5.61
CA HIS A 285 -9.72 -8.87 -5.98
C HIS A 285 -10.99 -8.19 -5.44
N VAL A 286 -12.06 -8.94 -5.17
CA VAL A 286 -13.31 -8.41 -4.56
C VAL A 286 -13.04 -8.00 -3.12
N LEU A 287 -12.39 -8.88 -2.34
CA LEU A 287 -11.97 -8.55 -0.98
C LEU A 287 -10.99 -7.37 -0.97
N SER A 288 -9.99 -7.40 -1.85
CA SER A 288 -9.00 -6.31 -1.96
C SER A 288 -9.65 -4.96 -2.25
N SER A 289 -10.56 -4.87 -3.23
CA SER A 289 -11.29 -3.63 -3.53
C SER A 289 -12.15 -3.16 -2.36
N SER A 290 -12.82 -4.07 -1.65
CA SER A 290 -13.65 -3.75 -0.49
C SER A 290 -12.82 -3.18 0.67
N ILE A 291 -11.64 -3.76 0.95
CA ILE A 291 -10.72 -3.26 1.97
C ILE A 291 -10.22 -1.86 1.59
N ILE A 292 -9.84 -1.63 0.33
CA ILE A 292 -9.36 -0.32 -0.13
C ILE A 292 -10.43 0.75 0.06
N VAL A 293 -11.66 0.49 -0.41
CA VAL A 293 -12.77 1.44 -0.30
C VAL A 293 -13.08 1.76 1.16
N LEU A 294 -13.24 0.74 2.01
CA LEU A 294 -13.60 0.93 3.41
C LEU A 294 -12.45 1.56 4.21
N SER A 295 -11.21 1.13 4.00
CA SER A 295 -10.06 1.72 4.71
C SER A 295 -9.86 3.18 4.33
N THR A 296 -10.05 3.54 3.06
CA THR A 296 -9.95 4.94 2.61
C THR A 296 -11.05 5.79 3.25
N ALA A 297 -12.30 5.29 3.33
CA ALA A 297 -13.41 6.00 3.97
C ALA A 297 -13.14 6.27 5.45
N LEU A 298 -12.63 5.27 6.18
CA LEU A 298 -12.42 5.37 7.62
C LEU A 298 -11.11 6.05 8.00
N SER A 299 -10.11 6.08 7.11
CA SER A 299 -8.78 6.62 7.41
C SER A 299 -8.80 8.09 7.80
N ALA A 300 -9.67 8.91 7.21
CA ALA A 300 -9.80 10.32 7.57
C ALA A 300 -10.15 10.50 9.06
N VAL A 301 -11.08 9.67 9.55
CA VAL A 301 -11.50 9.71 10.97
C VAL A 301 -10.42 9.12 11.86
N THR A 302 -9.88 7.94 11.53
CA THR A 302 -8.89 7.27 12.38
C THR A 302 -7.59 8.04 12.48
N LEU A 303 -7.07 8.60 11.39
CA LEU A 303 -5.87 9.43 11.41
C LEU A 303 -6.08 10.71 12.24
N THR A 304 -7.22 11.41 12.04
CA THR A 304 -7.55 12.61 12.80
C THR A 304 -7.65 12.30 14.29
N LEU A 305 -8.31 11.20 14.67
CA LEU A 305 -8.43 10.78 16.07
C LEU A 305 -7.07 10.43 16.67
N THR A 306 -6.25 9.67 15.95
CA THR A 306 -4.90 9.31 16.41
C THR A 306 -4.03 10.55 16.65
N LEU A 307 -4.04 11.52 15.73
CA LEU A 307 -3.31 12.78 15.93
C LEU A 307 -3.87 13.60 17.11
N PHE A 308 -5.17 13.63 17.25
CA PHE A 308 -5.79 14.32 18.38
C PHE A 308 -5.33 13.72 19.72
N ILE A 309 -5.30 12.38 19.83
CA ILE A 309 -4.81 11.69 21.02
C ILE A 309 -3.33 12.01 21.26
N LEU A 310 -2.48 11.94 20.25
CA LEU A 310 -1.04 12.23 20.40
C LEU A 310 -0.78 13.69 20.80
N ARG A 311 -1.55 14.64 20.26
CA ARG A 311 -1.50 16.06 20.68
C ARG A 311 -1.95 16.26 22.11
N SER A 312 -3.03 15.61 22.54
CA SER A 312 -3.51 15.70 23.93
C SER A 312 -2.51 15.12 24.94
N MET A 313 -1.64 14.21 24.48
CA MET A 313 -0.54 13.64 25.26
C MET A 313 0.77 14.44 25.15
N ALA A 314 0.78 15.58 24.45
CA ALA A 314 1.96 16.40 24.17
C ALA A 314 3.13 15.60 23.55
N LEU A 315 2.82 14.65 22.66
CA LEU A 315 3.81 13.84 21.96
C LEU A 315 4.12 14.38 20.56
N ILE A 316 3.21 15.23 20.02
CA ILE A 316 3.32 15.93 18.74
C ILE A 316 2.77 17.35 18.85
#